data_1a3f4f4d68114ebd08795df635f1940a
#
_entry.id   1a3f4f4d68114ebd08795df635f1940a
#
_cell.length_a   1.000
_cell.length_b   1.000
_cell.length_c   1.000
_cell.angle_alpha   90.00
_cell.angle_beta   90.00
_cell.angle_gamma   90.00
#
_symmetry.space_group_name_H-M   'P 1'
#
loop_
_entity.id
_entity.type
_entity.pdbx_description
1 polymer ?
#
loop_
_entity_poly.entity_id
_entity_poly.type
_entity_poly.pdbx_seq_one_letter_code
_entity_poly.pdbx_strand_id
1 'polypeptide(L)'
;MTNRDAELLKARTPGAHRAQKGEHIFNFSKINQILGGPEYSPVFGGCVEGDRMIVALMTAPAGKVSEPHSHPNEQWIYVLEGEMELIVDGITHTASQGELIYIPANTIHCGSTPNGKDAVFFTVKDASHSLHGIKVK
;
A
#
# COMPACT_ATOMS: atom_id res chain seq x y z
N MET A 1 -26.05 8.09 10.67
CA MET A 1 -24.80 7.38 10.37
C MET A 1 -24.77 6.07 11.12
N THR A 2 -24.53 4.97 10.44
CA THR A 2 -24.41 3.65 11.07
C THR A 2 -23.02 3.50 11.71
N ASN A 3 -22.84 2.52 12.60
CA ASN A 3 -21.52 2.21 13.17
C ASN A 3 -20.49 1.89 12.07
N ARG A 4 -20.95 1.23 11.01
CA ARG A 4 -20.14 0.89 9.86
C ARG A 4 -19.63 2.14 9.13
N ASP A 5 -20.50 3.13 8.91
CA ASP A 5 -20.11 4.39 8.25
C ASP A 5 -19.05 5.11 9.08
N ALA A 6 -19.20 5.10 10.40
CA ALA A 6 -18.23 5.71 11.30
C ALA A 6 -16.87 5.00 11.24
N GLU A 7 -16.85 3.67 11.14
CA GLU A 7 -15.62 2.90 11.01
C GLU A 7 -14.91 3.16 9.68
N LEU A 8 -15.66 3.20 8.57
CA LEU A 8 -15.11 3.53 7.25
C LEU A 8 -14.50 4.93 7.22
N LEU A 9 -15.11 5.88 7.89
CA LEU A 9 -14.58 7.24 7.99
C LEU A 9 -13.27 7.29 8.78
N LYS A 10 -13.07 6.41 9.77
CA LYS A 10 -11.83 6.33 10.55
C LYS A 10 -10.66 5.76 9.75
N ALA A 11 -10.92 4.98 8.73
CA ALA A 11 -9.89 4.32 7.93
C ALA A 11 -9.22 5.23 6.90
N ARG A 12 -9.56 6.52 6.85
CA ARG A 12 -9.04 7.44 5.83
C ARG A 12 -7.54 7.63 5.92
N THR A 13 -6.89 7.55 4.77
CA THR A 13 -5.47 7.82 4.61
C THR A 13 -5.27 9.32 4.36
N PRO A 14 -4.42 10.01 5.14
CA PRO A 14 -4.10 11.42 4.89
C PRO A 14 -3.55 11.61 3.48
N GLY A 15 -4.12 12.58 2.75
CA GLY A 15 -3.70 12.91 1.38
C GLY A 15 -4.26 12.03 0.29
N ALA A 16 -4.90 10.92 0.61
CA ALA A 16 -5.53 10.06 -0.39
C ALA A 16 -6.76 10.74 -1.01
N HIS A 17 -7.01 10.45 -2.29
CA HIS A 17 -8.22 10.91 -2.97
C HIS A 17 -9.39 10.02 -2.59
N ARG A 18 -10.43 10.60 -2.01
CA ARG A 18 -11.65 9.87 -1.69
C ARG A 18 -12.61 9.91 -2.87
N ALA A 19 -13.04 8.74 -3.34
CA ALA A 19 -14.00 8.62 -4.42
C ALA A 19 -15.31 9.35 -4.06
N GLN A 20 -15.77 10.22 -4.96
CA GLN A 20 -16.98 11.02 -4.78
C GLN A 20 -18.13 10.41 -5.54
N LYS A 21 -19.36 10.78 -5.16
CA LYS A 21 -20.57 10.36 -5.89
C LYS A 21 -20.47 10.75 -7.36
N GLY A 22 -20.67 9.79 -8.25
CA GLY A 22 -20.59 10.02 -9.69
C GLY A 22 -19.18 9.95 -10.28
N GLU A 23 -18.18 9.79 -9.46
CA GLU A 23 -16.79 9.67 -9.88
C GLU A 23 -16.42 8.18 -10.01
N HIS A 24 -16.12 7.73 -11.22
CA HIS A 24 -15.86 6.31 -11.51
C HIS A 24 -14.55 6.05 -12.24
N ILE A 25 -13.96 7.09 -12.85
CA ILE A 25 -12.70 6.98 -13.60
C ILE A 25 -11.66 7.88 -12.92
N PHE A 26 -10.50 7.31 -12.64
CA PHE A 26 -9.42 8.02 -11.94
C PHE A 26 -8.14 7.91 -12.76
N ASN A 27 -7.38 9.00 -12.82
CA ASN A 27 -6.07 9.03 -13.45
C ASN A 27 -5.02 9.27 -12.36
N PHE A 28 -4.22 8.27 -12.06
CA PHE A 28 -3.20 8.37 -11.01
C PHE A 28 -2.20 9.50 -11.25
N SER A 29 -1.96 9.89 -12.50
CA SER A 29 -1.05 11.01 -12.80
C SER A 29 -1.61 12.36 -12.36
N LYS A 30 -2.91 12.44 -12.09
CA LYS A 30 -3.60 13.67 -11.65
C LYS A 30 -3.98 13.64 -10.18
N ILE A 31 -3.61 12.57 -9.48
CA ILE A 31 -3.86 12.42 -8.04
C ILE A 31 -2.58 12.77 -7.30
N ASN A 32 -2.69 13.48 -6.18
CA ASN A 32 -1.55 13.83 -5.35
C ASN A 32 -0.79 12.58 -4.92
N GLN A 33 0.52 12.63 -5.04
CA GLN A 33 1.37 11.55 -4.56
C GLN A 33 1.56 11.69 -3.04
N ILE A 34 1.49 10.56 -2.37
CA ILE A 34 1.69 10.48 -0.92
C ILE A 34 2.70 9.38 -0.61
N LEU A 35 3.28 9.42 0.59
CA LEU A 35 4.08 8.32 1.10
C LEU A 35 3.18 7.18 1.54
N GLY A 36 3.54 5.95 1.21
CA GLY A 36 2.78 4.76 1.59
C GLY A 36 2.89 4.41 3.07
N GLY A 37 4.00 4.81 3.70
CA GLY A 37 4.21 4.62 5.13
C GLY A 37 5.24 5.63 5.63
N PRO A 38 4.83 6.88 5.98
CA PRO A 38 5.76 7.98 6.25
C PRO A 38 6.84 7.68 7.30
N GLU A 39 6.55 6.84 8.27
CA GLU A 39 7.48 6.55 9.37
C GLU A 39 8.44 5.39 9.07
N TYR A 40 8.17 4.58 8.05
CA TYR A 40 8.92 3.34 7.85
C TYR A 40 9.21 3.00 6.38
N SER A 41 8.61 3.67 5.42
CA SER A 41 8.73 3.28 4.01
C SER A 41 9.00 4.46 3.09
N PRO A 42 9.93 4.31 2.13
CA PRO A 42 10.19 5.30 1.10
C PRO A 42 9.22 5.20 -0.08
N VAL A 43 8.30 4.26 -0.07
CA VAL A 43 7.33 4.01 -1.14
C VAL A 43 6.39 5.21 -1.27
N PHE A 44 6.10 5.62 -2.51
CA PHE A 44 5.25 6.78 -2.77
C PHE A 44 4.36 6.54 -4.00
N GLY A 45 3.25 7.26 -4.07
CA GLY A 45 2.35 7.20 -5.23
C GLY A 45 0.99 7.76 -4.95
N GLY A 46 0.07 7.59 -5.90
CA GLY A 46 -1.31 8.01 -5.79
C GLY A 46 -2.17 6.96 -5.10
N CYS A 47 -3.04 7.42 -4.21
CA CYS A 47 -3.93 6.56 -3.44
C CYS A 47 -5.38 7.04 -3.59
N VAL A 48 -6.28 6.10 -3.87
CA VAL A 48 -7.72 6.34 -3.95
C VAL A 48 -8.42 5.46 -2.94
N GLU A 49 -9.33 6.05 -2.18
CA GLU A 49 -10.15 5.33 -1.21
C GLU A 49 -11.61 5.32 -1.62
N GLY A 50 -12.20 4.13 -1.66
CA GLY A 50 -13.65 3.95 -1.70
C GLY A 50 -14.18 3.72 -0.29
N ASP A 51 -15.39 3.19 -0.18
CA ASP A 51 -16.00 2.92 1.12
C ASP A 51 -15.39 1.71 1.84
N ARG A 52 -14.97 0.69 1.08
CA ARG A 52 -14.49 -0.57 1.65
C ARG A 52 -13.10 -0.98 1.21
N MET A 53 -12.58 -0.34 0.19
CA MET A 53 -11.31 -0.71 -0.41
C MET A 53 -10.44 0.53 -0.60
N ILE A 54 -9.15 0.34 -0.43
CA ILE A 54 -8.12 1.33 -0.69
C ILE A 54 -7.24 0.78 -1.80
N VAL A 55 -7.00 1.57 -2.83
CA VAL A 55 -6.13 1.19 -3.94
C VAL A 55 -5.05 2.24 -4.14
N ALA A 56 -3.86 1.80 -4.52
CA ALA A 56 -2.76 2.73 -4.74
C ALA A 56 -1.82 2.21 -5.83
N LEU A 57 -1.33 3.13 -6.64
CA LEU A 57 -0.26 2.87 -7.60
C LEU A 57 1.02 3.48 -7.03
N MET A 58 1.97 2.62 -6.66
CA MET A 58 3.13 2.99 -5.88
C MET A 58 4.44 2.70 -6.59
N THR A 59 5.43 3.53 -6.31
CA THR A 59 6.81 3.32 -6.71
C THR A 59 7.66 3.05 -5.47
N ALA A 60 8.42 1.95 -5.50
CA ALA A 60 9.42 1.62 -4.51
C ALA A 60 10.78 2.04 -5.06
N PRO A 61 11.43 3.09 -4.51
CA PRO A 61 12.68 3.60 -5.04
C PRO A 61 13.81 2.59 -4.96
N ALA A 62 14.65 2.56 -6.01
CA ALA A 62 15.81 1.68 -6.09
C ALA A 62 16.76 1.85 -4.90
N GLY A 63 17.24 0.72 -4.37
CA GLY A 63 18.23 0.71 -3.30
C GLY A 63 17.74 1.14 -1.94
N LYS A 64 16.44 1.37 -1.77
CA LYS A 64 15.84 1.75 -0.49
C LYS A 64 15.02 0.61 0.09
N VAL A 65 14.89 0.60 1.41
CA VAL A 65 14.18 -0.44 2.13
C VAL A 65 13.10 0.17 3.00
N SER A 66 11.99 -0.57 3.17
CA SER A 66 11.04 -0.25 4.22
C SER A 66 11.45 -0.96 5.51
N GLU A 67 11.17 -0.34 6.64
CA GLU A 67 11.41 -0.95 7.95
C GLU A 67 10.24 -1.87 8.33
N PRO A 68 10.45 -2.85 9.22
CA PRO A 68 9.38 -3.74 9.67
C PRO A 68 8.17 -2.99 10.20
N HIS A 69 7.00 -3.38 9.72
CA HIS A 69 5.71 -2.77 10.07
C HIS A 69 4.59 -3.80 9.92
N SER A 70 3.42 -3.46 10.41
CA SER A 70 2.22 -4.28 10.27
C SER A 70 1.00 -3.39 10.16
N HIS A 71 -0.14 -3.96 9.78
CA HIS A 71 -1.41 -3.25 9.75
C HIS A 71 -2.58 -4.22 9.90
N PRO A 72 -3.71 -3.77 10.50
CA PRO A 72 -4.86 -4.63 10.74
C PRO A 72 -5.58 -5.09 9.47
N ASN A 73 -5.48 -4.33 8.38
CA ASN A 73 -6.07 -4.71 7.11
C ASN A 73 -5.16 -5.68 6.34
N GLU A 74 -5.74 -6.58 5.57
CA GLU A 74 -4.96 -7.41 4.66
C GLU A 74 -4.58 -6.62 3.41
N GLN A 75 -3.54 -7.08 2.70
CA GLN A 75 -2.99 -6.37 1.56
C GLN A 75 -2.65 -7.33 0.42
N TRP A 76 -2.97 -6.90 -0.80
CA TRP A 76 -2.50 -7.50 -2.04
C TRP A 76 -1.59 -6.52 -2.77
N ILE A 77 -0.52 -7.01 -3.35
CA ILE A 77 0.43 -6.21 -4.13
C ILE A 77 0.67 -6.93 -5.46
N TYR A 78 0.37 -6.24 -6.57
CA TYR A 78 0.66 -6.73 -7.91
C TYR A 78 1.85 -5.97 -8.49
N VAL A 79 2.93 -6.69 -8.82
CA VAL A 79 4.16 -6.07 -9.34
C VAL A 79 3.98 -5.79 -10.83
N LEU A 80 3.95 -4.50 -11.19
CA LEU A 80 3.81 -4.03 -12.57
C LEU A 80 5.16 -3.90 -13.27
N GLU A 81 6.18 -3.44 -12.55
CA GLU A 81 7.53 -3.26 -13.09
C GLU A 81 8.57 -3.58 -12.01
N GLY A 82 9.69 -4.14 -12.44
CA GLY A 82 10.81 -4.41 -11.56
C GLY A 82 10.64 -5.66 -10.72
N GLU A 83 11.37 -5.71 -9.62
CA GLU A 83 11.42 -6.84 -8.71
C GLU A 83 11.41 -6.33 -7.27
N MET A 84 10.68 -6.99 -6.42
CA MET A 84 10.57 -6.66 -5.00
C MET A 84 11.01 -7.85 -4.17
N GLU A 85 11.81 -7.60 -3.14
CA GLU A 85 12.10 -8.57 -2.11
C GLU A 85 11.29 -8.20 -0.87
N LEU A 86 10.55 -9.16 -0.33
CA LEU A 86 9.73 -8.95 0.87
C LEU A 86 10.08 -10.00 1.92
N ILE A 87 10.13 -9.55 3.15
CA ILE A 87 10.22 -10.43 4.31
C ILE A 87 8.85 -10.38 4.97
N VAL A 88 8.13 -11.50 4.93
CA VAL A 88 6.78 -11.62 5.48
C VAL A 88 6.81 -12.69 6.54
N ASP A 89 6.47 -12.32 7.78
CA ASP A 89 6.52 -13.22 8.93
C ASP A 89 7.88 -13.96 9.04
N GLY A 90 8.96 -13.20 8.85
CA GLY A 90 10.33 -13.71 8.96
C GLY A 90 10.83 -14.51 7.76
N ILE A 91 10.02 -14.70 6.72
CA ILE A 91 10.40 -15.48 5.53
C ILE A 91 10.61 -14.54 4.35
N THR A 92 11.76 -14.67 3.70
CA THR A 92 12.10 -13.86 2.52
C THR A 92 11.47 -14.42 1.27
N HIS A 93 10.81 -13.53 0.51
CA HIS A 93 10.20 -13.83 -0.78
C HIS A 93 10.68 -12.82 -1.81
N THR A 94 10.79 -13.26 -3.06
CA THR A 94 11.07 -12.38 -4.20
C THR A 94 9.88 -12.43 -5.14
N ALA A 95 9.40 -11.26 -5.56
CA ALA A 95 8.32 -11.15 -6.52
C ALA A 95 8.77 -10.28 -7.69
N SER A 96 8.58 -10.80 -8.90
CA SER A 96 8.93 -10.15 -10.16
C SER A 96 7.68 -9.63 -10.87
N GLN A 97 7.88 -8.88 -11.94
CA GLN A 97 6.79 -8.37 -12.78
C GLN A 97 5.77 -9.47 -13.10
N GLY A 98 4.49 -9.17 -12.87
CA GLY A 98 3.38 -10.09 -13.12
C GLY A 98 3.03 -10.97 -11.94
N GLU A 99 3.77 -10.91 -10.83
CA GLU A 99 3.49 -11.72 -9.65
C GLU A 99 2.69 -10.95 -8.61
N LEU A 100 1.86 -11.67 -7.87
CA LEU A 100 0.97 -11.14 -6.85
C LEU A 100 1.47 -11.56 -5.47
N ILE A 101 1.54 -10.59 -4.56
CA ILE A 101 1.96 -10.79 -3.18
C ILE A 101 0.73 -10.66 -2.29
N TYR A 102 0.59 -11.56 -1.33
CA TYR A 102 -0.43 -11.47 -0.29
C TYR A 102 0.20 -11.25 1.07
N ILE A 103 -0.28 -10.25 1.79
CA ILE A 103 0.16 -9.96 3.17
C ILE A 103 -1.06 -10.06 4.07
N PRO A 104 -1.13 -11.08 4.93
CA PRO A 104 -2.24 -11.23 5.87
C PRO A 104 -2.32 -10.08 6.87
N ALA A 105 -3.50 -9.87 7.41
CA ALA A 105 -3.72 -8.89 8.48
C ALA A 105 -2.77 -9.12 9.66
N ASN A 106 -2.27 -8.04 10.23
CA ASN A 106 -1.41 -8.03 11.43
C ASN A 106 -0.08 -8.79 11.30
N THR A 107 0.36 -9.04 10.09
CA THR A 107 1.62 -9.76 9.84
C THR A 107 2.75 -8.76 9.65
N ILE A 108 3.85 -8.95 10.40
CA ILE A 108 5.04 -8.10 10.29
C ILE A 108 5.72 -8.36 8.95
N HIS A 109 6.00 -7.30 8.21
CA HIS A 109 6.65 -7.37 6.90
C HIS A 109 7.48 -6.13 6.61
N CYS A 110 8.39 -6.26 5.66
CA CYS A 110 9.19 -5.17 5.10
C CYS A 110 9.61 -5.54 3.68
N GLY A 111 10.11 -4.57 2.93
CA GLY A 111 10.47 -4.80 1.54
C GLY A 111 11.63 -3.95 1.06
N SER A 112 12.19 -4.36 -0.09
CA SER A 112 13.27 -3.66 -0.77
C SER A 112 13.22 -3.93 -2.27
N THR A 113 14.06 -3.21 -3.02
CA THR A 113 14.23 -3.39 -4.46
C THR A 113 15.64 -3.90 -4.73
N PRO A 114 15.83 -5.23 -4.88
CA PRO A 114 17.18 -5.84 -4.85
C PRO A 114 18.07 -5.50 -6.04
N ASN A 115 17.49 -5.17 -7.20
CA ASN A 115 18.24 -5.05 -8.46
C ASN A 115 18.69 -3.64 -8.82
N GLY A 116 18.66 -2.70 -7.88
CA GLY A 116 19.07 -1.32 -8.13
C GLY A 116 18.18 -0.57 -9.11
N LYS A 117 16.96 -1.04 -9.33
CA LYS A 117 15.93 -0.39 -10.17
C LYS A 117 14.69 -0.14 -9.34
N ASP A 118 13.95 0.91 -9.68
CA ASP A 118 12.65 1.15 -9.07
C ASP A 118 11.71 -0.02 -9.37
N ALA A 119 10.84 -0.34 -8.43
CA ALA A 119 9.72 -1.23 -8.65
C ALA A 119 8.42 -0.42 -8.64
N VAL A 120 7.49 -0.78 -9.52
CA VAL A 120 6.16 -0.17 -9.56
C VAL A 120 5.14 -1.26 -9.28
N PHE A 121 4.24 -0.99 -8.36
CA PHE A 121 3.22 -1.97 -7.98
C PHE A 121 1.86 -1.31 -7.75
N PHE A 122 0.81 -2.10 -7.97
CA PHE A 122 -0.54 -1.74 -7.62
C PHE A 122 -0.92 -2.51 -6.35
N THR A 123 -1.42 -1.81 -5.36
CA THR A 123 -1.78 -2.42 -4.08
C THR A 123 -3.23 -2.19 -3.74
N VAL A 124 -3.82 -3.17 -3.07
CA VAL A 124 -5.20 -3.14 -2.58
C VAL A 124 -5.20 -3.53 -1.12
N LYS A 125 -5.85 -2.73 -0.30
CA LYS A 125 -6.11 -3.02 1.12
C LYS A 125 -7.59 -2.85 1.40
N ASP A 126 -8.12 -3.60 2.36
CA ASP A 126 -9.45 -3.29 2.85
C ASP A 126 -9.41 -2.01 3.72
N ALA A 127 -10.54 -1.31 3.85
CA ALA A 127 -10.61 -0.03 4.53
C ALA A 127 -10.86 -0.14 6.04
N SER A 128 -10.55 -1.28 6.66
CA SER A 128 -10.61 -1.43 8.11
C SER A 128 -9.50 -0.64 8.81
N HIS A 129 -8.47 -0.23 8.06
CA HIS A 129 -7.39 0.65 8.47
C HIS A 129 -6.97 1.48 7.27
N SER A 130 -6.17 2.54 7.47
CA SER A 130 -5.68 3.37 6.36
C SER A 130 -4.61 2.63 5.52
N LEU A 131 -4.12 3.28 4.48
CA LEU A 131 -2.98 2.78 3.70
C LEU A 131 -1.73 2.65 4.59
N HIS A 132 -1.55 3.56 5.54
CA HIS A 132 -0.39 3.57 6.42
C HIS A 132 -0.48 2.46 7.46
N GLY A 133 0.65 1.79 7.69
CA GLY A 133 0.77 0.77 8.72
C GLY A 133 1.35 1.32 10.02
N ILE A 134 1.73 0.39 10.88
CA ILE A 134 2.26 0.66 12.22
C ILE A 134 3.69 0.13 12.25
N LYS A 135 4.66 1.04 12.45
CA LYS A 135 6.06 0.65 12.56
C LYS A 135 6.29 -0.22 13.80
N VAL A 136 7.05 -1.27 13.63
CA VAL A 136 7.48 -2.12 14.74
C VAL A 136 8.53 -1.38 15.57
N LYS A 137 8.32 -1.36 16.88
CA LYS A 137 9.24 -0.70 17.81
C LYS A 137 10.36 -1.63 18.25
#